data_e51b4f4ac123d83695e1a763b233a438
#
_entry.id   e51b4f4ac123d83695e1a763b233a438
#
_cell.length_a   1.000
_cell.length_b   1.000
_cell.length_c   1.000
_cell.angle_alpha   90.00
_cell.angle_beta   90.00
_cell.angle_gamma   90.00
#
_symmetry.space_group_name_H-M   'P 1'
#
loop_
_entity.id
_entity.type
_entity.pdbx_description
1 polymer ?
#
loop_
_entity_poly.entity_id
_entity_poly.type
_entity_poly.pdbx_seq_one_letter_code
_entity_poly.pdbx_strand_id
1 'polypeptide(L)'
;IHGKSVVFLMEDVQKDETNIKNSKENNKDNLYDKDFLPSDFLQNIGKRTQSRFVPAGQSTQMIIGASGESDFHLLSLTQQLYQQYDMKRVFYSAYVPLNDDPELPAIGTAPPLLREHRLYQADWLLRYYGFQADELLSSDRPNFNTFIDPKCDWALRHLEYFPVEINQASYEQLLRVPGIGNKSAGRIVRARRQAALDFEDIKKMGVVLKRAVYFITCRGKMKYHTPIEEDFITRQLIGTNQKDNWKIEHPTTYRQLSLFDDFNLT
;
A
#
# COMPACT_ATOMS: atom_id res chain seq x y z
N ILE A 1 14.32 -23.48 21.72
CA ILE A 1 13.39 -23.41 20.60
C ILE A 1 13.87 -22.24 19.75
N HIS A 2 14.63 -22.51 18.71
CA HIS A 2 15.31 -21.50 17.90
C HIS A 2 14.65 -21.42 16.52
N GLY A 3 13.89 -20.38 16.27
CA GLY A 3 13.44 -20.05 14.93
C GLY A 3 14.63 -19.62 14.07
N LYS A 4 14.99 -20.40 13.08
CA LYS A 4 15.99 -20.01 12.08
C LYS A 4 15.30 -19.23 10.96
N SER A 5 15.47 -17.92 10.97
CA SER A 5 15.15 -17.08 9.80
C SER A 5 16.15 -17.39 8.69
N VAL A 6 15.67 -17.85 7.56
CA VAL A 6 16.50 -18.08 6.36
C VAL A 6 16.65 -16.73 5.65
N VAL A 7 17.82 -16.13 5.76
CA VAL A 7 18.21 -14.92 5.03
C VAL A 7 18.94 -15.35 3.75
N PHE A 8 18.33 -15.12 2.60
CA PHE A 8 19.01 -15.21 1.32
C PHE A 8 19.62 -13.85 0.95
N LEU A 9 20.93 -13.81 0.84
CA LEU A 9 21.67 -12.68 0.25
C LEU A 9 21.62 -12.85 -1.27
N MET A 10 21.00 -11.91 -1.97
CA MET A 10 21.15 -11.84 -3.43
C MET A 10 22.34 -10.98 -3.81
N GLU A 11 23.24 -11.56 -4.60
CA GLU A 11 24.35 -10.89 -5.25
C GLU A 11 23.88 -10.04 -6.44
N ASP A 12 24.46 -8.87 -6.54
CA ASP A 12 24.63 -7.97 -7.68
C ASP A 12 23.62 -7.96 -8.84
N VAL A 13 22.75 -6.95 -8.82
CA VAL A 13 22.12 -6.42 -10.04
C VAL A 13 22.89 -5.16 -10.48
N GLN A 14 23.97 -5.37 -11.24
CA GLN A 14 24.83 -4.32 -11.79
C GLN A 14 24.49 -3.99 -13.26
N LYS A 15 23.22 -3.90 -13.67
CA LYS A 15 22.90 -3.65 -15.11
C LYS A 15 21.81 -2.61 -15.43
N ASP A 16 21.39 -1.75 -14.53
CA ASP A 16 20.33 -0.78 -14.87
C ASP A 16 20.70 0.71 -14.75
N GLU A 17 22.00 1.06 -14.72
CA GLU A 17 22.37 2.48 -14.66
C GLU A 17 22.34 3.23 -16.00
N THR A 18 22.31 2.56 -17.13
CA THR A 18 22.33 3.21 -18.45
C THR A 18 20.97 3.65 -18.96
N ASN A 19 19.87 3.02 -18.53
CA ASN A 19 18.53 3.41 -18.94
C ASN A 19 17.89 4.52 -18.06
N ILE A 20 18.47 4.80 -16.90
CA ILE A 20 17.96 5.84 -16.00
C ILE A 20 18.44 7.26 -16.41
N LYS A 21 19.53 7.37 -17.15
CA LYS A 21 20.05 8.68 -17.57
C LYS A 21 19.25 9.33 -18.70
N ASN A 22 18.66 8.56 -19.59
CA ASN A 22 17.89 9.08 -20.72
C ASN A 22 16.40 9.42 -20.38
N SER A 23 15.91 9.01 -19.22
CA SER A 23 14.56 9.39 -18.74
C SER A 23 14.57 10.60 -17.80
N LYS A 24 15.72 11.16 -17.45
CA LYS A 24 15.86 12.31 -16.52
C LYS A 24 15.68 13.68 -17.17
N GLU A 25 15.71 13.78 -18.49
CA GLU A 25 15.63 15.10 -19.15
C GLU A 25 14.22 15.57 -19.47
N ASN A 26 13.18 14.72 -19.39
CA ASN A 26 11.81 15.10 -19.78
C ASN A 26 10.79 15.08 -18.62
N ASN A 27 11.21 14.98 -17.37
CA ASN A 27 10.27 15.03 -16.24
C ASN A 27 10.76 16.03 -15.18
N LYS A 28 10.71 17.33 -15.53
CA LYS A 28 10.93 18.45 -14.60
C LYS A 28 9.71 18.77 -13.71
N ASP A 29 8.75 17.90 -13.63
CA ASP A 29 7.75 17.95 -12.57
C ASP A 29 8.33 17.26 -11.35
N ASN A 30 8.97 18.04 -10.47
CA ASN A 30 9.38 17.61 -9.14
C ASN A 30 8.16 16.97 -8.44
N LEU A 31 8.15 15.63 -8.37
CA LEU A 31 7.03 14.81 -7.90
C LEU A 31 6.74 15.01 -6.40
N TYR A 32 7.59 15.77 -5.71
CA TYR A 32 7.49 16.08 -4.28
C TYR A 32 7.67 17.58 -4.10
N ASP A 33 6.56 18.30 -4.07
CA ASP A 33 6.52 19.67 -3.58
C ASP A 33 6.81 19.59 -2.07
N LYS A 34 7.98 20.09 -1.64
CA LYS A 34 8.46 20.00 -0.24
C LYS A 34 7.48 20.61 0.77
N ASP A 35 6.59 21.48 0.29
CA ASP A 35 5.61 22.20 1.12
C ASP A 35 4.41 21.31 1.55
N PHE A 36 4.32 20.08 1.07
CA PHE A 36 3.20 19.16 1.35
C PHE A 36 3.58 17.86 2.07
N LEU A 37 4.85 17.70 2.39
CA LEU A 37 5.29 16.52 3.14
C LEU A 37 5.22 16.81 4.65
N PRO A 38 4.81 15.83 5.49
CA PRO A 38 4.88 15.96 6.94
C PRO A 38 6.29 16.39 7.36
N SER A 39 6.38 17.29 8.35
CA SER A 39 7.66 17.83 8.83
C SER A 39 8.68 16.75 9.19
N ASP A 40 8.20 15.62 9.74
CA ASP A 40 9.02 14.48 10.14
C ASP A 40 9.57 13.70 8.93
N PHE A 41 8.86 13.68 7.82
CA PHE A 41 9.33 13.09 6.57
C PHE A 41 10.45 13.94 5.95
N LEU A 42 10.32 15.29 6.01
CA LEU A 42 11.34 16.21 5.52
C LEU A 42 12.62 16.19 6.38
N GLN A 43 12.48 16.03 7.71
CA GLN A 43 13.63 15.89 8.61
C GLN A 43 14.46 14.63 8.32
N ASN A 44 13.84 13.56 7.84
CA ASN A 44 14.52 12.32 7.48
C ASN A 44 15.20 12.36 6.11
N ILE A 45 14.76 13.22 5.18
CA ILE A 45 15.40 13.40 3.87
C ILE A 45 16.74 14.13 3.99
N GLY A 46 16.87 15.07 4.95
CA GLY A 46 18.07 15.91 5.13
C GLY A 46 19.24 15.29 5.88
N LYS A 47 19.07 14.14 6.55
CA LYS A 47 20.10 13.52 7.41
C LYS A 47 21.04 12.51 6.72
N ARG A 48 21.05 12.45 5.38
CA ARG A 48 21.77 11.43 4.61
C ARG A 48 23.20 11.82 4.19
N THR A 49 24.01 12.39 5.05
CA THR A 49 25.39 12.78 4.71
C THR A 49 26.50 11.89 5.29
N GLN A 50 26.18 10.78 5.97
CA GLN A 50 27.20 9.82 6.36
C GLN A 50 27.40 8.77 5.26
N SER A 51 28.67 8.47 4.92
CA SER A 51 29.02 7.39 4.00
C SER A 51 28.51 6.08 4.60
N ARG A 52 27.49 5.49 3.96
CA ARG A 52 26.93 4.22 4.40
C ARG A 52 27.81 3.08 3.91
N PHE A 53 27.92 2.03 4.73
CA PHE A 53 28.57 0.78 4.32
C PHE A 53 27.89 0.20 3.06
N VAL A 54 26.57 0.39 2.91
CA VAL A 54 25.79 0.01 1.73
C VAL A 54 25.14 1.25 1.09
N PRO A 55 25.82 1.93 0.14
CA PRO A 55 25.32 3.18 -0.45
C PRO A 55 23.99 3.03 -1.19
N ALA A 56 23.74 1.86 -1.82
CA ALA A 56 22.47 1.55 -2.51
C ALA A 56 21.29 1.31 -1.55
N GLY A 57 21.55 1.13 -0.26
CA GLY A 57 20.59 0.74 0.77
C GLY A 57 20.41 -0.77 0.84
N GLN A 58 19.57 -1.21 1.77
CA GLN A 58 19.26 -2.62 2.02
C GLN A 58 17.81 -2.91 1.75
N SER A 59 17.51 -4.11 1.29
CA SER A 59 16.16 -4.66 1.19
C SER A 59 16.14 -6.09 1.71
N THR A 60 14.96 -6.55 2.11
CA THR A 60 14.74 -7.93 2.57
C THR A 60 13.47 -8.50 1.99
N GLN A 61 13.29 -9.80 2.10
CA GLN A 61 12.09 -10.52 1.67
C GLN A 61 11.55 -11.36 2.82
N MET A 62 10.22 -11.38 2.96
CA MET A 62 9.50 -12.23 3.89
C MET A 62 8.64 -13.23 3.10
N ILE A 63 8.69 -14.49 3.49
CA ILE A 63 7.88 -15.56 2.89
C ILE A 63 6.59 -15.67 3.69
N ILE A 64 5.45 -15.45 3.04
CA ILE A 64 4.13 -15.38 3.67
C ILE A 64 3.45 -16.74 3.62
N GLY A 65 3.04 -17.26 4.77
CA GLY A 65 2.30 -18.52 4.87
C GLY A 65 3.18 -19.77 4.94
N ALA A 66 4.50 -19.63 5.07
CA ALA A 66 5.40 -20.75 5.39
C ALA A 66 5.32 -21.14 6.87
N SER A 67 5.03 -20.19 7.73
CA SER A 67 4.96 -20.32 9.18
C SER A 67 3.73 -19.62 9.74
N GLY A 68 3.50 -19.74 11.05
CA GLY A 68 2.27 -19.30 11.72
C GLY A 68 2.17 -17.82 12.06
N GLU A 69 3.03 -16.95 11.50
CA GLU A 69 3.02 -15.53 11.82
C GLU A 69 1.74 -14.84 11.34
N SER A 70 1.23 -13.94 12.18
CA SER A 70 0.12 -13.06 11.83
C SER A 70 0.58 -11.89 10.95
N ASP A 71 -0.36 -11.28 10.22
CA ASP A 71 -0.07 -10.08 9.42
C ASP A 71 0.34 -8.90 10.31
N PHE A 72 -0.19 -8.83 11.54
CA PHE A 72 0.21 -7.82 12.52
C PHE A 72 1.69 -7.95 12.91
N HIS A 73 2.14 -9.19 13.14
CA HIS A 73 3.55 -9.47 13.43
C HIS A 73 4.45 -9.06 12.26
N LEU A 74 4.10 -9.50 11.04
CA LEU A 74 4.85 -9.17 9.82
C LEU A 74 4.90 -7.66 9.55
N LEU A 75 3.77 -6.96 9.72
CA LEU A 75 3.68 -5.53 9.47
C LEU A 75 4.43 -4.71 10.53
N SER A 76 4.34 -5.11 11.80
CA SER A 76 5.08 -4.49 12.91
C SER A 76 6.59 -4.65 12.71
N LEU A 77 7.05 -5.84 12.33
CA LEU A 77 8.45 -6.09 11.98
C LEU A 77 8.88 -5.23 10.78
N THR A 78 8.05 -5.15 9.76
CA THR A 78 8.31 -4.29 8.57
C THR A 78 8.50 -2.83 8.97
N GLN A 79 7.62 -2.31 9.84
CA GLN A 79 7.71 -0.95 10.34
C GLN A 79 9.01 -0.71 11.12
N GLN A 80 9.40 -1.65 11.99
CA GLN A 80 10.67 -1.58 12.73
C GLN A 80 11.86 -1.60 11.78
N LEU A 81 11.86 -2.43 10.75
CA LEU A 81 12.93 -2.49 9.75
C LEU A 81 13.10 -1.15 9.03
N TYR A 82 12.02 -0.45 8.71
CA TYR A 82 12.10 0.88 8.12
C TYR A 82 12.60 1.94 9.12
N GLN A 83 12.11 1.92 10.36
CA GLN A 83 12.40 2.95 11.36
C GLN A 83 13.78 2.81 11.99
N GLN A 84 14.19 1.59 12.33
CA GLN A 84 15.42 1.33 13.08
C GLN A 84 16.61 1.00 12.18
N TYR A 85 16.38 0.25 11.09
CA TYR A 85 17.45 -0.24 10.22
C TYR A 85 17.53 0.50 8.88
N ASP A 86 16.69 1.52 8.67
CA ASP A 86 16.67 2.32 7.43
C ASP A 86 16.61 1.44 6.16
N MET A 87 15.88 0.34 6.24
CA MET A 87 15.68 -0.56 5.12
C MET A 87 14.97 0.19 3.99
N LYS A 88 15.41 -0.03 2.77
CA LYS A 88 14.83 0.62 1.59
C LYS A 88 13.50 0.02 1.21
N ARG A 89 13.37 -1.30 1.32
CA ARG A 89 12.15 -2.03 1.00
C ARG A 89 12.11 -3.40 1.67
N VAL A 90 10.92 -3.80 2.08
CA VAL A 90 10.56 -5.18 2.42
C VAL A 90 9.72 -5.73 1.28
N PHE A 91 10.09 -6.90 0.77
CA PHE A 91 9.33 -7.65 -0.22
C PHE A 91 8.55 -8.75 0.50
N TYR A 92 7.38 -9.08 -0.01
CA TYR A 92 6.57 -10.20 0.45
C TYR A 92 6.42 -11.19 -0.68
N SER A 93 6.44 -12.47 -0.36
CA SER A 93 6.26 -13.54 -1.34
C SER A 93 5.41 -14.65 -0.72
N ALA A 94 4.32 -14.99 -1.37
CA ALA A 94 3.50 -16.12 -0.94
C ALA A 94 4.30 -17.42 -1.03
N TYR A 95 4.23 -18.23 0.03
CA TYR A 95 4.87 -19.53 0.05
C TYR A 95 4.23 -20.49 -0.97
N VAL A 96 5.06 -21.15 -1.75
CA VAL A 96 4.66 -22.20 -2.69
C VAL A 96 5.29 -23.52 -2.22
N PRO A 97 4.50 -24.53 -1.83
CA PRO A 97 5.03 -25.83 -1.42
C PRO A 97 5.76 -26.53 -2.57
N LEU A 98 7.02 -26.89 -2.37
CA LEU A 98 7.85 -27.58 -3.37
C LEU A 98 8.30 -28.97 -2.91
N ASN A 99 8.35 -29.20 -1.60
CA ASN A 99 8.79 -30.43 -0.96
C ASN A 99 7.84 -30.83 0.16
N ASP A 100 7.89 -32.09 0.53
CA ASP A 100 7.09 -32.64 1.63
C ASP A 100 7.91 -32.54 2.92
N ASP A 101 7.76 -31.41 3.61
CA ASP A 101 8.39 -31.13 4.89
C ASP A 101 7.28 -31.00 5.96
N PRO A 102 7.32 -31.78 7.06
CA PRO A 102 6.29 -31.76 8.08
C PRO A 102 6.18 -30.43 8.84
N GLU A 103 7.20 -29.58 8.80
CA GLU A 103 7.19 -28.24 9.42
C GLU A 103 6.61 -27.15 8.50
N LEU A 104 6.35 -27.48 7.23
CA LEU A 104 5.86 -26.54 6.20
C LEU A 104 4.47 -26.97 5.69
N PRO A 105 3.71 -26.05 5.11
CA PRO A 105 2.43 -26.39 4.48
C PRO A 105 2.60 -27.48 3.41
N ALA A 106 1.69 -28.45 3.40
CA ALA A 106 1.73 -29.63 2.53
C ALA A 106 1.72 -29.25 1.03
N ILE A 107 2.31 -30.12 0.22
CA ILE A 107 2.26 -30.01 -1.26
C ILE A 107 0.79 -29.94 -1.71
N GLY A 108 0.49 -28.99 -2.60
CA GLY A 108 -0.86 -28.74 -3.09
C GLY A 108 -1.64 -27.67 -2.29
N THR A 109 -1.10 -27.19 -1.17
CA THR A 109 -1.69 -26.01 -0.49
C THR A 109 -1.59 -24.79 -1.40
N ALA A 110 -2.73 -24.10 -1.62
CA ALA A 110 -2.76 -22.91 -2.46
C ALA A 110 -1.94 -21.77 -1.82
N PRO A 111 -1.06 -21.10 -2.60
CA PRO A 111 -0.31 -19.94 -2.12
C PRO A 111 -1.24 -18.83 -1.62
N PRO A 112 -0.95 -18.15 -0.50
CA PRO A 112 -1.80 -17.12 0.08
C PRO A 112 -1.65 -15.76 -0.64
N LEU A 113 -1.93 -15.71 -1.94
CA LEU A 113 -1.71 -14.55 -2.81
C LEU A 113 -2.48 -13.30 -2.37
N LEU A 114 -3.73 -13.44 -1.91
CA LEU A 114 -4.49 -12.30 -1.40
C LEU A 114 -3.87 -11.73 -0.11
N ARG A 115 -3.34 -12.58 0.76
CA ARG A 115 -2.66 -12.15 1.98
C ARG A 115 -1.37 -11.38 1.66
N GLU A 116 -0.56 -11.89 0.73
CA GLU A 116 0.61 -11.19 0.19
C GLU A 116 0.22 -9.81 -0.35
N HIS A 117 -0.82 -9.76 -1.18
CA HIS A 117 -1.30 -8.52 -1.77
C HIS A 117 -1.77 -7.50 -0.71
N ARG A 118 -2.46 -7.94 0.35
CA ARG A 118 -2.88 -7.06 1.45
C ARG A 118 -1.68 -6.50 2.23
N LEU A 119 -0.66 -7.31 2.45
CA LEU A 119 0.59 -6.87 3.08
C LEU A 119 1.31 -5.81 2.22
N TYR A 120 1.38 -5.98 0.89
CA TYR A 120 1.92 -4.94 0.01
C TYR A 120 1.10 -3.64 0.06
N GLN A 121 -0.24 -3.73 0.13
CA GLN A 121 -1.09 -2.55 0.29
C GLN A 121 -0.83 -1.86 1.63
N ALA A 122 -0.69 -2.61 2.71
CA ALA A 122 -0.39 -2.09 4.04
C ALA A 122 1.02 -1.46 4.11
N ASP A 123 2.04 -2.11 3.53
CA ASP A 123 3.38 -1.54 3.39
C ASP A 123 3.35 -0.16 2.71
N TRP A 124 2.53 -0.03 1.66
CA TRP A 124 2.34 1.25 0.99
C TRP A 124 1.72 2.32 1.89
N LEU A 125 0.77 1.93 2.77
CA LEU A 125 0.16 2.82 3.76
C LEU A 125 1.18 3.29 4.80
N LEU A 126 2.05 2.39 5.31
CA LEU A 126 3.11 2.74 6.24
C LEU A 126 4.08 3.78 5.63
N ARG A 127 4.56 3.52 4.41
CA ARG A 127 5.62 4.33 3.81
C ARG A 127 5.17 5.68 3.26
N TYR A 128 3.95 5.80 2.79
CA TYR A 128 3.52 6.96 2.00
C TYR A 128 2.27 7.67 2.52
N TYR A 129 1.54 7.07 3.46
CA TYR A 129 0.28 7.63 3.96
C TYR A 129 0.31 7.96 5.45
N GLY A 130 1.43 7.70 6.11
CA GLY A 130 1.61 7.97 7.54
C GLY A 130 0.78 7.10 8.47
N PHE A 131 0.40 5.88 8.03
CA PHE A 131 -0.20 4.90 8.91
C PHE A 131 0.86 4.19 9.74
N GLN A 132 0.45 3.70 10.91
CA GLN A 132 1.25 2.82 11.76
C GLN A 132 0.66 1.41 11.73
N ALA A 133 1.49 0.40 12.07
CA ALA A 133 1.06 -1.00 12.03
C ALA A 133 -0.09 -1.26 13.03
N ASP A 134 -0.03 -0.65 14.21
CA ASP A 134 -1.03 -0.75 15.28
C ASP A 134 -2.35 -0.02 14.97
N GLU A 135 -2.35 0.95 14.05
CA GLU A 135 -3.59 1.53 13.52
C GLU A 135 -4.32 0.55 12.58
N LEU A 136 -3.57 -0.22 11.80
CA LEU A 136 -4.11 -1.12 10.79
C LEU A 136 -4.54 -2.47 11.38
N LEU A 137 -3.78 -3.01 12.31
CA LEU A 137 -3.99 -4.32 12.93
C LEU A 137 -3.71 -4.26 14.44
N SER A 138 -4.17 -5.26 15.19
CA SER A 138 -3.93 -5.40 16.63
C SER A 138 -3.78 -6.87 17.01
N SER A 139 -3.44 -7.15 18.29
CA SER A 139 -3.42 -8.51 18.84
C SER A 139 -4.77 -9.22 18.74
N ASP A 140 -5.86 -8.48 18.90
CA ASP A 140 -7.23 -9.01 18.84
C ASP A 140 -7.69 -9.21 17.39
N ARG A 141 -7.09 -8.49 16.46
CA ARG A 141 -7.38 -8.56 15.03
C ARG A 141 -6.07 -8.64 14.25
N PRO A 142 -5.38 -9.79 14.29
CA PRO A 142 -4.01 -9.91 13.83
C PRO A 142 -3.85 -10.06 12.32
N ASN A 143 -4.93 -10.33 11.57
CA ASN A 143 -4.86 -10.58 10.13
C ASN A 143 -5.78 -9.65 9.34
N PHE A 144 -5.35 -9.27 8.13
CA PHE A 144 -6.15 -8.48 7.21
C PHE A 144 -7.38 -9.22 6.69
N ASN A 145 -8.42 -8.45 6.45
CA ASN A 145 -9.55 -8.94 5.67
C ASN A 145 -9.13 -9.11 4.20
N THR A 146 -9.25 -10.32 3.66
CA THR A 146 -8.87 -10.62 2.28
C THR A 146 -9.81 -9.99 1.24
N PHE A 147 -11.07 -9.71 1.60
CA PHE A 147 -12.10 -9.16 0.69
C PHE A 147 -12.00 -7.65 0.52
N ILE A 148 -11.49 -6.94 1.53
CA ILE A 148 -11.43 -5.48 1.56
C ILE A 148 -9.96 -5.04 1.65
N ASP A 149 -9.60 -3.93 0.99
CA ASP A 149 -8.25 -3.40 1.12
C ASP A 149 -8.02 -2.78 2.52
N PRO A 150 -6.77 -2.80 3.04
CA PRO A 150 -6.45 -2.37 4.40
C PRO A 150 -6.91 -0.95 4.74
N LYS A 151 -6.90 -0.03 3.77
CA LYS A 151 -7.34 1.36 3.98
C LYS A 151 -8.85 1.47 4.12
N CYS A 152 -9.60 0.70 3.31
CA CYS A 152 -11.05 0.62 3.44
C CYS A 152 -11.44 -0.05 4.76
N ASP A 153 -10.76 -1.13 5.14
CA ASP A 153 -10.99 -1.83 6.40
C ASP A 153 -10.74 -0.93 7.61
N TRP A 154 -9.67 -0.13 7.58
CA TRP A 154 -9.41 0.88 8.60
C TRP A 154 -10.52 1.93 8.66
N ALA A 155 -10.93 2.48 7.52
CA ALA A 155 -11.96 3.52 7.47
C ALA A 155 -13.34 3.06 7.96
N LEU A 156 -13.69 1.78 7.71
CA LEU A 156 -14.93 1.19 8.23
C LEU A 156 -14.93 1.08 9.76
N ARG A 157 -13.77 0.84 10.36
CA ARG A 157 -13.60 0.78 11.82
C ARG A 157 -13.53 2.15 12.49
N HIS A 158 -13.38 3.20 11.69
CA HIS A 158 -13.20 4.57 12.15
C HIS A 158 -14.19 5.52 11.46
N LEU A 159 -15.47 5.11 11.41
CA LEU A 159 -16.53 5.91 10.78
C LEU A 159 -16.75 7.27 11.47
N GLU A 160 -16.29 7.42 12.71
CA GLU A 160 -16.30 8.68 13.46
C GLU A 160 -15.48 9.81 12.81
N TYR A 161 -14.50 9.47 11.98
CA TYR A 161 -13.71 10.44 11.21
C TYR A 161 -14.39 10.88 9.89
N PHE A 162 -15.50 10.25 9.52
CA PHE A 162 -16.14 10.44 8.24
C PHE A 162 -17.59 10.97 8.37
N PRO A 163 -18.09 11.70 7.38
CA PRO A 163 -17.46 12.06 6.11
C PRO A 163 -16.47 13.23 6.22
N VAL A 164 -15.46 13.21 5.37
CA VAL A 164 -14.44 14.26 5.26
C VAL A 164 -14.85 15.28 4.21
N GLU A 165 -14.88 16.57 4.56
CA GLU A 165 -15.15 17.64 3.58
C GLU A 165 -13.89 17.94 2.74
N ILE A 166 -13.96 17.63 1.44
CA ILE A 166 -12.84 17.74 0.49
C ILE A 166 -12.25 19.16 0.43
N ASN A 167 -13.09 20.18 0.53
CA ASN A 167 -12.67 21.57 0.41
C ASN A 167 -11.98 22.12 1.67
N GLN A 168 -12.03 21.41 2.81
CA GLN A 168 -11.50 21.88 4.09
C GLN A 168 -10.45 20.94 4.69
N ALA A 169 -10.54 19.66 4.44
CA ALA A 169 -9.70 18.62 5.06
C ALA A 169 -8.20 18.87 4.87
N SER A 170 -7.40 18.55 5.86
CA SER A 170 -5.94 18.56 5.73
C SER A 170 -5.45 17.52 4.71
N TYR A 171 -4.21 17.63 4.27
CA TYR A 171 -3.60 16.64 3.37
C TYR A 171 -3.61 15.25 4.01
N GLU A 172 -3.27 15.17 5.29
CA GLU A 172 -3.24 13.94 6.08
C GLU A 172 -4.65 13.32 6.20
N GLN A 173 -5.67 14.14 6.46
CA GLN A 173 -7.07 13.66 6.49
C GLN A 173 -7.49 13.11 5.13
N LEU A 174 -7.11 13.77 4.02
CA LEU A 174 -7.38 13.26 2.68
C LEU A 174 -6.69 11.93 2.42
N LEU A 175 -5.48 11.72 2.93
CA LEU A 175 -4.76 10.44 2.81
C LEU A 175 -5.44 9.31 3.59
N ARG A 176 -6.25 9.59 4.61
CA ARG A 176 -7.03 8.57 5.33
C ARG A 176 -8.26 8.11 4.55
N VAL A 177 -8.75 8.91 3.60
CA VAL A 177 -9.96 8.58 2.82
C VAL A 177 -9.69 7.46 1.82
N PRO A 178 -10.47 6.35 1.83
CA PRO A 178 -10.42 5.33 0.80
C PRO A 178 -10.60 5.91 -0.61
N GLY A 179 -9.79 5.45 -1.56
CA GLY A 179 -9.87 5.92 -2.95
C GLY A 179 -9.13 7.25 -3.23
N ILE A 180 -8.59 7.92 -2.22
CA ILE A 180 -7.72 9.10 -2.39
C ILE A 180 -6.27 8.68 -2.18
N GLY A 181 -5.43 8.89 -3.19
CA GLY A 181 -3.98 8.63 -3.14
C GLY A 181 -3.19 9.92 -2.97
N ASN A 182 -1.87 9.82 -2.72
CA ASN A 182 -0.95 10.95 -2.53
C ASN A 182 -1.07 11.98 -3.65
N LYS A 183 -1.05 11.54 -4.92
CA LYS A 183 -1.16 12.43 -6.08
C LYS A 183 -2.51 13.14 -6.12
N SER A 184 -3.60 12.41 -5.83
CA SER A 184 -4.95 12.99 -5.82
C SER A 184 -5.13 13.97 -4.66
N ALA A 185 -4.66 13.63 -3.46
CA ALA A 185 -4.69 14.52 -2.29
C ALA A 185 -3.92 15.82 -2.56
N GLY A 186 -2.71 15.74 -3.13
CA GLY A 186 -1.93 16.94 -3.48
C GLY A 186 -2.61 17.80 -4.55
N ARG A 187 -3.27 17.18 -5.55
CA ARG A 187 -4.05 17.92 -6.57
C ARG A 187 -5.26 18.61 -5.94
N ILE A 188 -5.99 17.96 -5.07
CA ILE A 188 -7.13 18.51 -4.34
C ILE A 188 -6.70 19.74 -3.53
N VAL A 189 -5.66 19.61 -2.69
CA VAL A 189 -5.18 20.72 -1.85
C VAL A 189 -4.74 21.94 -2.67
N ARG A 190 -4.13 21.73 -3.83
CA ARG A 190 -3.77 22.83 -4.75
C ARG A 190 -4.98 23.45 -5.42
N ALA A 191 -5.85 22.64 -6.01
CA ALA A 191 -6.96 23.12 -6.81
C ALA A 191 -8.03 23.89 -5.99
N ARG A 192 -8.32 23.44 -4.76
CA ARG A 192 -9.31 24.10 -3.89
C ARG A 192 -8.93 25.51 -3.44
N ARG A 193 -7.63 25.91 -3.60
CA ARG A 193 -7.19 27.28 -3.36
C ARG A 193 -7.76 28.27 -4.40
N GLN A 194 -8.13 27.78 -5.58
CA GLN A 194 -8.64 28.57 -6.69
C GLN A 194 -10.17 28.58 -6.74
N ALA A 195 -10.78 27.40 -6.52
CA ALA A 195 -12.23 27.25 -6.53
C ALA A 195 -12.66 26.07 -5.67
N ALA A 196 -13.87 26.13 -5.12
CA ALA A 196 -14.45 25.00 -4.40
C ALA A 196 -14.75 23.85 -5.36
N LEU A 197 -14.23 22.67 -5.02
CA LEU A 197 -14.30 21.46 -5.83
C LEU A 197 -15.63 20.72 -5.65
N ASP A 198 -16.06 20.04 -6.70
CA ASP A 198 -17.18 19.09 -6.68
C ASP A 198 -16.72 17.66 -6.99
N PHE A 199 -17.66 16.71 -7.05
CA PHE A 199 -17.37 15.29 -7.28
C PHE A 199 -16.79 15.02 -8.68
N GLU A 200 -17.14 15.80 -9.69
CA GLU A 200 -16.62 15.61 -11.04
C GLU A 200 -15.17 16.13 -11.14
N ASP A 201 -14.85 17.20 -10.41
CA ASP A 201 -13.49 17.75 -10.34
C ASP A 201 -12.54 16.74 -9.69
N ILE A 202 -12.90 16.19 -8.52
CA ILE A 202 -12.04 15.23 -7.83
C ILE A 202 -11.89 13.92 -8.59
N LYS A 203 -12.90 13.52 -9.38
CA LYS A 203 -12.81 12.38 -10.29
C LYS A 203 -11.75 12.60 -11.37
N LYS A 204 -11.72 13.79 -11.99
CA LYS A 204 -10.69 14.19 -12.97
C LYS A 204 -9.29 14.25 -12.34
N MET A 205 -9.19 14.51 -11.03
CA MET A 205 -7.93 14.50 -10.28
C MET A 205 -7.42 13.10 -9.93
N GLY A 206 -8.15 12.05 -10.31
CA GLY A 206 -7.74 10.65 -10.12
C GLY A 206 -8.22 10.04 -8.82
N VAL A 207 -9.25 10.60 -8.19
CA VAL A 207 -9.91 9.96 -7.04
C VAL A 207 -10.76 8.77 -7.51
N VAL A 208 -10.62 7.63 -6.85
CA VAL A 208 -11.43 6.44 -7.09
C VAL A 208 -12.78 6.61 -6.41
N LEU A 209 -13.72 7.31 -7.08
CA LEU A 209 -15.02 7.65 -6.49
C LEU A 209 -15.84 6.44 -6.01
N LYS A 210 -15.70 5.27 -6.64
CA LYS A 210 -16.38 4.03 -6.22
C LYS A 210 -16.09 3.67 -4.76
N ARG A 211 -14.91 4.08 -4.24
CA ARG A 211 -14.52 3.86 -2.84
C ARG A 211 -14.73 5.12 -2.00
N ALA A 212 -14.34 6.28 -2.52
CA ALA A 212 -14.32 7.53 -1.76
C ALA A 212 -15.71 8.09 -1.45
N VAL A 213 -16.71 7.83 -2.28
CA VAL A 213 -18.04 8.47 -2.22
C VAL A 213 -18.78 8.27 -0.88
N TYR A 214 -18.46 7.20 -0.16
CA TYR A 214 -19.07 6.89 1.14
C TYR A 214 -18.42 7.65 2.30
N PHE A 215 -17.25 8.22 2.07
CA PHE A 215 -16.37 8.79 3.11
C PHE A 215 -16.14 10.30 2.95
N ILE A 216 -16.74 10.94 1.95
CA ILE A 216 -16.46 12.34 1.63
C ILE A 216 -17.72 13.16 1.39
N THR A 217 -17.58 14.46 1.66
CA THR A 217 -18.50 15.50 1.19
C THR A 217 -17.79 16.51 0.28
N CYS A 218 -18.54 17.10 -0.63
CA CYS A 218 -18.13 18.25 -1.41
C CYS A 218 -19.14 19.37 -1.19
N ARG A 219 -18.68 20.53 -0.71
CA ARG A 219 -19.53 21.67 -0.37
C ARG A 219 -20.62 21.31 0.65
N GLY A 220 -20.26 20.48 1.65
CA GLY A 220 -21.17 20.02 2.70
C GLY A 220 -22.20 18.99 2.27
N LYS A 221 -22.13 18.43 1.07
CA LYS A 221 -23.09 17.45 0.56
C LYS A 221 -22.42 16.15 0.18
N MET A 222 -23.03 15.03 0.53
CA MET A 222 -22.67 13.71 -0.01
C MET A 222 -23.17 13.56 -1.45
N LYS A 223 -22.47 12.77 -2.27
CA LYS A 223 -22.92 12.50 -3.65
C LYS A 223 -24.24 11.74 -3.69
N TYR A 224 -24.40 10.79 -2.78
CA TYR A 224 -25.63 10.01 -2.59
C TYR A 224 -26.04 10.11 -1.13
N HIS A 225 -27.30 10.16 -0.88
CA HIS A 225 -27.84 10.12 0.49
C HIS A 225 -27.80 8.67 1.00
N THR A 226 -26.60 8.25 1.42
CA THR A 226 -26.34 6.89 1.88
C THR A 226 -26.15 6.88 3.39
N PRO A 227 -26.66 5.86 4.10
CA PRO A 227 -26.35 5.71 5.52
C PRO A 227 -24.83 5.47 5.69
N ILE A 228 -24.24 6.14 6.69
CA ILE A 228 -22.85 5.92 7.10
C ILE A 228 -22.87 4.78 8.11
N GLU A 229 -23.10 3.57 7.60
CA GLU A 229 -23.17 2.34 8.37
C GLU A 229 -22.18 1.32 7.83
N GLU A 230 -21.47 0.65 8.73
CA GLU A 230 -20.41 -0.31 8.38
C GLU A 230 -20.94 -1.40 7.43
N ASP A 231 -22.06 -2.03 7.77
CA ASP A 231 -22.62 -3.12 6.97
C ASP A 231 -23.03 -2.70 5.57
N PHE A 232 -23.61 -1.50 5.43
CA PHE A 232 -24.01 -0.98 4.13
C PHE A 232 -22.79 -0.73 3.24
N ILE A 233 -21.81 0.03 3.77
CA ILE A 233 -20.62 0.42 3.02
C ILE A 233 -19.78 -0.83 2.68
N THR A 234 -19.66 -1.77 3.61
CA THR A 234 -18.93 -3.04 3.43
C THR A 234 -19.47 -3.83 2.24
N ARG A 235 -20.79 -4.01 2.14
CA ARG A 235 -21.43 -4.71 1.00
C ARG A 235 -21.12 -4.04 -0.34
N GLN A 236 -21.14 -2.70 -0.37
CA GLN A 236 -20.82 -1.95 -1.59
C GLN A 236 -19.34 -2.09 -1.99
N LEU A 237 -18.44 -2.07 -1.01
CA LEU A 237 -16.99 -2.21 -1.24
C LEU A 237 -16.62 -3.63 -1.68
N ILE A 238 -17.18 -4.66 -1.07
CA ILE A 238 -16.96 -6.07 -1.46
C ILE A 238 -17.38 -6.30 -2.91
N GLY A 239 -18.57 -5.86 -3.30
CA GLY A 239 -19.03 -5.99 -4.69
C GLY A 239 -18.11 -5.30 -5.71
N THR A 240 -17.47 -4.21 -5.30
CA THR A 240 -16.50 -3.49 -6.15
C THR A 240 -15.17 -4.23 -6.26
N ASN A 241 -14.70 -4.86 -5.18
CA ASN A 241 -13.38 -5.51 -5.11
C ASN A 241 -13.38 -6.97 -5.59
N GLN A 242 -14.53 -7.62 -5.68
CA GLN A 242 -14.62 -9.05 -5.97
C GLN A 242 -13.91 -9.46 -7.26
N LYS A 243 -14.02 -8.68 -8.34
CA LYS A 243 -13.34 -8.95 -9.61
C LYS A 243 -11.81 -8.82 -9.50
N ASP A 244 -11.33 -7.84 -8.72
CA ASP A 244 -9.89 -7.62 -8.56
C ASP A 244 -9.28 -8.73 -7.69
N ASN A 245 -9.98 -9.15 -6.63
CA ASN A 245 -9.56 -10.28 -5.78
C ASN A 245 -9.51 -11.59 -6.57
N TRP A 246 -10.52 -11.86 -7.41
CA TRP A 246 -10.54 -13.05 -8.24
C TRP A 246 -9.33 -13.12 -9.19
N LYS A 247 -8.92 -11.99 -9.77
CA LYS A 247 -7.72 -11.91 -10.62
C LYS A 247 -6.43 -12.24 -9.88
N ILE A 248 -6.33 -11.83 -8.60
CA ILE A 248 -5.17 -12.11 -7.75
C ILE A 248 -5.10 -13.60 -7.42
N GLU A 249 -6.24 -14.24 -7.11
CA GLU A 249 -6.31 -15.67 -6.79
C GLU A 249 -6.09 -16.56 -8.02
N HIS A 250 -6.34 -16.05 -9.23
CA HIS A 250 -6.25 -16.79 -10.48
C HIS A 250 -5.28 -16.13 -11.47
N PRO A 251 -3.98 -16.01 -11.12
CA PRO A 251 -3.00 -15.30 -11.93
C PRO A 251 -2.77 -15.93 -13.32
N THR A 252 -3.04 -17.23 -13.48
CA THR A 252 -2.88 -17.95 -14.76
C THR A 252 -3.90 -17.53 -15.81
N THR A 253 -5.04 -16.99 -15.42
CA THR A 253 -6.07 -16.50 -16.34
C THR A 253 -5.70 -15.13 -16.93
N TYR A 254 -4.91 -14.34 -16.19
CA TYR A 254 -4.28 -13.13 -16.66
C TYR A 254 -2.79 -13.36 -16.49
N ARG A 255 -2.12 -13.77 -17.55
CA ARG A 255 -0.68 -14.03 -17.57
C ARG A 255 0.02 -12.86 -16.89
N GLN A 256 0.43 -13.06 -15.65
CA GLN A 256 1.37 -12.18 -14.98
C GLN A 256 2.67 -12.39 -15.74
N LEU A 257 3.02 -11.44 -16.60
CA LEU A 257 4.32 -11.45 -17.27
C LEU A 257 5.37 -11.41 -16.16
N SER A 258 6.04 -12.54 -15.96
CA SER A 258 7.24 -12.61 -15.17
C SER A 258 8.28 -11.71 -15.85
N LEU A 259 9.15 -11.10 -15.08
CA LEU A 259 10.28 -10.32 -15.62
C LEU A 259 11.13 -11.15 -16.63
N PHE A 260 11.00 -12.46 -16.60
CA PHE A 260 11.70 -13.43 -17.44
C PHE A 260 10.89 -13.87 -18.67
N ASP A 261 9.59 -13.57 -18.75
CA ASP A 261 8.75 -13.94 -19.90
C ASP A 261 9.04 -13.06 -21.14
N ASP A 262 9.59 -11.86 -20.95
CA ASP A 262 9.94 -10.95 -22.05
C ASP A 262 11.19 -11.41 -22.84
N PHE A 263 11.96 -12.37 -22.34
CA PHE A 263 13.17 -12.88 -23.01
C PHE A 263 12.89 -14.06 -23.94
N ASN A 264 11.68 -14.59 -24.03
CA ASN A 264 11.31 -15.74 -24.87
C ASN A 264 10.44 -15.36 -26.10
N LEU A 265 10.45 -14.09 -26.49
CA LEU A 265 9.84 -13.64 -27.75
C LEU A 265 10.92 -13.53 -28.82
N THR A 266 11.39 -14.69 -29.32
CA THR A 266 12.05 -14.84 -30.63
C THR A 266 11.28 -15.83 -31.46
#